data_58c9e0ee5bc06065aee02e99d086621c
#
_entry.id   58c9e0ee5bc06065aee02e99d086621c
#
_cell.length_a   1.000
_cell.length_b   1.000
_cell.length_c   1.000
_cell.angle_alpha   90.00
_cell.angle_beta   90.00
_cell.angle_gamma   90.00
#
_symmetry.space_group_name_H-M   'P 1'
#
loop_
_entity.id
_entity.type
_entity.pdbx_description
1 polymer ?
#
loop_
_entity_poly.entity_id
_entity_poly.type
_entity_poly.pdbx_seq_one_letter_code
_entity_poly.pdbx_strand_id
1 'polypeptide(L)'
;KTNRGPSDSFSDALFKALDVQFAKAYEFSLADLVALPQKTLKTTYPNWPREAVVVGPTLSDVLSHVGATGKTVSVRAVDGYAPEFSLSDIDANNFILAIKANGKTLGVGGRGPVWLVFPPGSYDGQSENDSGLTWAAFHIEVK
;
A
#
# COMPACT_ATOMS: atom_id res chain seq x y z
N LYS A 1 16.41 5.05 4.37
CA LYS A 1 16.27 6.44 3.89
C LYS A 1 15.12 7.14 4.57
N THR A 2 15.27 8.41 4.84
CA THR A 2 14.22 9.29 5.35
C THR A 2 14.31 10.63 4.63
N ASN A 3 13.16 11.28 4.41
CA ASN A 3 13.11 12.61 3.80
C ASN A 3 12.16 13.56 4.53
N ARG A 4 11.64 13.14 5.67
CA ARG A 4 10.86 14.03 6.54
C ARG A 4 11.11 13.69 8.02
N GLY A 5 10.94 14.71 8.86
CA GLY A 5 10.99 14.57 10.31
C GLY A 5 9.71 14.05 10.93
N PRO A 6 9.50 14.32 12.22
CA PRO A 6 8.37 13.75 12.95
C PRO A 6 7.01 14.19 12.43
N SER A 7 5.99 13.40 12.70
CA SER A 7 4.61 13.77 12.47
C SER A 7 4.24 15.00 13.30
N ASP A 8 3.46 15.90 12.71
CA ASP A 8 3.01 17.14 13.35
C ASP A 8 1.49 17.13 13.45
N SER A 9 0.97 17.22 14.67
CA SER A 9 -0.47 17.15 14.92
C SER A 9 -1.28 18.27 14.28
N PHE A 10 -0.64 19.36 13.87
CA PHE A 10 -1.32 20.46 13.18
C PHE A 10 -1.34 20.26 11.68
N SER A 11 -0.15 19.97 11.09
CA SER A 11 0.00 19.82 9.63
C SER A 11 -0.48 18.45 9.13
N ASP A 12 -0.37 17.43 9.98
CA ASP A 12 -0.69 16.04 9.64
C ASP A 12 -1.99 15.60 10.33
N ALA A 13 -3.08 16.28 10.02
CA ALA A 13 -4.37 16.04 10.69
C ALA A 13 -4.85 14.58 10.61
N LEU A 14 -4.60 13.91 9.49
CA LEU A 14 -4.96 12.51 9.31
C LEU A 14 -4.15 11.59 10.23
N PHE A 15 -2.86 11.83 10.38
CA PHE A 15 -2.01 11.07 11.29
C PHE A 15 -2.48 11.25 12.74
N LYS A 16 -2.84 12.48 13.12
CA LYS A 16 -3.40 12.75 14.44
C LYS A 16 -4.72 12.01 14.66
N ALA A 17 -5.63 12.08 13.70
CA ALA A 17 -6.95 11.45 13.80
C ALA A 17 -6.85 9.92 13.95
N LEU A 18 -5.85 9.29 13.35
CA LEU A 18 -5.64 7.85 13.38
C LEU A 18 -4.55 7.42 14.35
N ASP A 19 -4.08 8.34 15.19
CA ASP A 19 -3.02 8.10 16.19
C ASP A 19 -1.75 7.49 15.58
N VAL A 20 -1.35 7.98 14.41
CA VAL A 20 -0.11 7.58 13.72
C VAL A 20 0.98 8.57 14.08
N GLN A 21 2.04 8.08 14.71
CA GLN A 21 3.18 8.89 15.14
C GLN A 21 4.47 8.28 14.64
N PHE A 22 5.41 9.13 14.21
CA PHE A 22 6.75 8.70 13.82
C PHE A 22 7.74 9.84 14.03
N ALA A 23 9.00 9.50 14.31
CA ALA A 23 10.08 10.46 14.43
C ALA A 23 10.68 10.82 13.06
N LYS A 24 10.78 9.86 12.16
CA LYS A 24 11.31 10.01 10.81
C LYS A 24 10.51 9.11 9.86
N ALA A 25 10.35 9.57 8.63
CA ALA A 25 9.68 8.79 7.59
C ALA A 25 10.26 9.12 6.21
N TYR A 26 9.93 8.31 5.23
CA TYR A 26 10.12 8.63 3.82
C TYR A 26 8.76 8.93 3.20
N GLU A 27 8.61 10.11 2.65
CA GLU A 27 7.38 10.56 2.00
C GLU A 27 7.54 10.43 0.49
N PHE A 28 6.63 9.66 -0.12
CA PHE A 28 6.58 9.51 -1.58
C PHE A 28 5.52 10.45 -2.14
N SER A 29 5.90 11.21 -3.14
CA SER A 29 4.92 11.85 -4.03
C SER A 29 4.41 10.83 -5.05
N LEU A 30 3.32 11.16 -5.75
CA LEU A 30 2.85 10.32 -6.86
C LEU A 30 3.94 10.20 -7.94
N ALA A 31 4.66 11.27 -8.23
CA ALA A 31 5.78 11.26 -9.19
C ALA A 31 6.88 10.28 -8.75
N ASP A 32 7.18 10.21 -7.46
CA ASP A 32 8.16 9.26 -6.92
C ASP A 32 7.73 7.81 -7.15
N LEU A 33 6.45 7.51 -6.95
CA LEU A 33 5.90 6.17 -7.19
C LEU A 33 5.90 5.82 -8.68
N VAL A 34 5.59 6.77 -9.55
CA VAL A 34 5.63 6.58 -11.01
C VAL A 34 7.06 6.33 -11.50
N ALA A 35 8.06 6.91 -10.86
CA ALA A 35 9.46 6.75 -11.22
C ALA A 35 10.03 5.35 -10.90
N LEU A 36 9.39 4.60 -10.01
CA LEU A 36 9.76 3.22 -9.74
C LEU A 36 9.31 2.31 -10.88
N PRO A 37 9.93 1.11 -11.05
CA PRO A 37 9.45 0.15 -12.04
C PRO A 37 7.96 -0.15 -11.85
N GLN A 38 7.21 -0.08 -12.93
CA GLN A 38 5.76 -0.33 -12.90
C GLN A 38 5.46 -1.76 -13.26
N LYS A 39 4.57 -2.41 -12.51
CA LYS A 39 4.08 -3.75 -12.82
C LYS A 39 2.58 -3.71 -13.06
N THR A 40 2.12 -4.59 -13.95
CA THR A 40 0.70 -4.80 -14.22
C THR A 40 0.28 -6.12 -13.58
N LEU A 41 -0.81 -6.09 -12.82
CA LEU A 41 -1.40 -7.27 -12.21
C LEU A 41 -2.86 -7.38 -12.64
N LYS A 42 -3.23 -8.55 -13.15
CA LYS A 42 -4.63 -8.93 -13.38
C LYS A 42 -5.05 -9.86 -12.27
N THR A 43 -6.11 -9.51 -11.56
CA THR A 43 -6.62 -10.36 -10.48
C THR A 43 -8.12 -10.18 -10.30
N THR A 44 -8.75 -11.16 -9.66
CA THR A 44 -10.15 -11.11 -9.29
C THR A 44 -10.37 -11.88 -7.99
N TYR A 45 -11.48 -11.57 -7.34
CA TYR A 45 -11.95 -12.25 -6.13
C TYR A 45 -13.40 -12.64 -6.31
N PRO A 46 -13.87 -13.70 -5.61
CA PRO A 46 -15.24 -14.21 -5.81
C PRO A 46 -16.34 -13.17 -5.63
N ASN A 47 -16.14 -12.17 -4.76
CA ASN A 47 -17.12 -11.11 -4.51
C ASN A 47 -17.01 -9.92 -5.48
N TRP A 48 -16.09 -9.97 -6.43
CA TRP A 48 -15.92 -8.88 -7.40
C TRP A 48 -16.79 -9.12 -8.63
N PRO A 49 -17.37 -8.05 -9.21
CA PRO A 49 -18.20 -8.19 -10.42
C PRO A 49 -17.38 -8.51 -11.66
N ARG A 50 -16.07 -8.18 -11.65
CA ARG A 50 -15.18 -8.39 -12.79
C ARG A 50 -13.73 -8.35 -12.34
N GLU A 51 -12.83 -8.83 -13.22
CA GLU A 51 -11.38 -8.76 -13.03
C GLU A 51 -10.90 -7.31 -13.03
N ALA A 52 -9.92 -7.03 -12.17
CA ALA A 52 -9.22 -5.75 -12.16
C ALA A 52 -7.83 -5.89 -12.80
N VAL A 53 -7.46 -4.90 -13.60
CA VAL A 53 -6.11 -4.76 -14.15
C VAL A 53 -5.51 -3.52 -13.49
N VAL A 54 -4.54 -3.74 -12.60
CA VAL A 54 -3.92 -2.67 -11.82
C VAL A 54 -2.47 -2.47 -12.24
N VAL A 55 -2.00 -1.24 -12.14
CA VAL A 55 -0.62 -0.86 -12.47
C VAL A 55 -0.05 -0.02 -11.33
N GLY A 56 1.17 -0.34 -10.96
CA GLY A 56 1.91 0.41 -9.94
C GLY A 56 3.22 -0.27 -9.61
N PRO A 57 4.04 0.35 -8.73
CA PRO A 57 5.24 -0.31 -8.22
C PRO A 57 4.85 -1.45 -7.29
N THR A 58 5.73 -2.45 -7.17
CA THR A 58 5.55 -3.48 -6.15
C THR A 58 5.82 -2.88 -4.78
N LEU A 59 5.13 -3.38 -3.76
CA LEU A 59 5.42 -2.99 -2.38
C LEU A 59 6.86 -3.34 -2.00
N SER A 60 7.37 -4.45 -2.49
CA SER A 60 8.76 -4.86 -2.30
C SER A 60 9.75 -3.82 -2.82
N ASP A 61 9.53 -3.28 -4.02
CA ASP A 61 10.38 -2.23 -4.60
C ASP A 61 10.30 -0.93 -3.80
N VAL A 62 9.11 -0.56 -3.33
CA VAL A 62 8.92 0.62 -2.49
C VAL A 62 9.71 0.50 -1.19
N LEU A 63 9.62 -0.64 -0.52
CA LEU A 63 10.35 -0.90 0.71
C LEU A 63 11.86 -0.94 0.49
N SER A 64 12.31 -1.54 -0.60
CA SER A 64 13.73 -1.60 -0.96
C SER A 64 14.29 -0.23 -1.28
N HIS A 65 13.50 0.63 -1.93
CA HIS A 65 13.92 2.00 -2.26
C HIS A 65 14.31 2.80 -1.01
N VAL A 66 13.57 2.62 0.08
CA VAL A 66 13.86 3.32 1.34
C VAL A 66 14.82 2.55 2.24
N GLY A 67 15.18 1.32 1.87
CA GLY A 67 16.06 0.46 2.67
C GLY A 67 15.38 -0.02 3.95
N ALA A 68 14.08 -0.24 3.91
CA ALA A 68 13.32 -0.72 5.06
C ALA A 68 13.74 -2.14 5.44
N THR A 69 13.94 -2.37 6.74
CA THR A 69 14.29 -3.68 7.28
C THR A 69 13.32 -4.05 8.39
N GLY A 70 12.93 -5.32 8.43
CA GLY A 70 12.00 -5.80 9.45
C GLY A 70 11.39 -7.12 9.02
N LYS A 71 10.37 -7.55 9.74
CA LYS A 71 9.68 -8.83 9.49
C LYS A 71 8.21 -8.64 9.16
N THR A 72 7.59 -7.57 9.64
CA THR A 72 6.16 -7.31 9.51
C THR A 72 5.93 -5.93 8.92
N VAL A 73 4.96 -5.84 8.02
CA VAL A 73 4.60 -4.60 7.33
C VAL A 73 3.11 -4.34 7.56
N SER A 74 2.77 -3.18 8.08
CA SER A 74 1.39 -2.73 8.24
C SER A 74 1.10 -1.64 7.23
N VAL A 75 0.00 -1.79 6.48
CA VAL A 75 -0.44 -0.81 5.48
C VAL A 75 -1.75 -0.20 5.96
N ARG A 76 -1.76 1.09 6.19
CA ARG A 76 -2.89 1.80 6.79
C ARG A 76 -3.65 2.63 5.76
N ALA A 77 -4.95 2.47 5.75
CA ALA A 77 -5.89 3.25 4.96
C ALA A 77 -6.38 4.50 5.71
N VAL A 78 -6.98 5.42 4.98
CA VAL A 78 -7.51 6.68 5.55
C VAL A 78 -8.66 6.46 6.52
N ASP A 79 -9.35 5.31 6.47
CA ASP A 79 -10.41 4.94 7.42
C ASP A 79 -9.88 4.23 8.68
N GLY A 80 -8.56 4.07 8.79
CA GLY A 80 -7.91 3.41 9.91
C GLY A 80 -7.63 1.92 9.72
N TYR A 81 -8.18 1.29 8.69
CA TYR A 81 -7.88 -0.12 8.40
C TYR A 81 -6.39 -0.31 8.19
N ALA A 82 -5.78 -1.24 8.91
CA ALA A 82 -4.33 -1.42 8.92
C ALA A 82 -3.95 -2.91 8.98
N PRO A 83 -4.15 -3.66 7.88
CA PRO A 83 -3.74 -5.06 7.84
C PRO A 83 -2.22 -5.19 7.93
N GLU A 84 -1.77 -6.31 8.51
CA GLU A 84 -0.35 -6.64 8.63
C GLU A 84 0.00 -7.85 7.77
N PHE A 85 1.19 -7.81 7.19
CA PHE A 85 1.72 -8.87 6.33
C PHE A 85 3.15 -9.18 6.73
N SER A 86 3.59 -10.42 6.52
CA SER A 86 5.01 -10.74 6.66
C SER A 86 5.78 -10.20 5.45
N LEU A 87 7.00 -9.72 5.69
CA LEU A 87 7.86 -9.25 4.60
C LEU A 87 8.16 -10.37 3.61
N SER A 88 8.29 -11.61 4.09
CA SER A 88 8.53 -12.77 3.23
C SER A 88 7.37 -13.01 2.25
N ASP A 89 6.13 -12.84 2.67
CA ASP A 89 4.97 -12.95 1.78
C ASP A 89 4.95 -11.83 0.73
N ILE A 90 5.29 -10.61 1.14
CA ILE A 90 5.38 -9.46 0.23
C ILE A 90 6.45 -9.70 -0.83
N ASP A 91 7.61 -10.21 -0.45
CA ASP A 91 8.72 -10.46 -1.37
C ASP A 91 8.46 -11.66 -2.29
N ALA A 92 7.71 -12.66 -1.83
CA ALA A 92 7.42 -13.87 -2.59
C ALA A 92 6.23 -13.71 -3.55
N ASN A 93 5.40 -12.70 -3.39
CA ASN A 93 4.15 -12.53 -4.13
C ASN A 93 4.04 -11.13 -4.76
N ASN A 94 3.03 -10.97 -5.60
CA ASN A 94 2.81 -9.70 -6.34
C ASN A 94 1.94 -8.75 -5.53
N PHE A 95 2.50 -8.11 -4.50
CA PHE A 95 1.86 -7.02 -3.79
C PHE A 95 2.13 -5.73 -4.56
N ILE A 96 1.10 -5.15 -5.15
CA ILE A 96 1.18 -3.94 -5.97
C ILE A 96 0.59 -2.76 -5.21
N LEU A 97 1.34 -1.66 -5.11
CA LEU A 97 0.79 -0.36 -4.73
C LEU A 97 0.23 0.27 -6.00
N ALA A 98 -1.02 -0.03 -6.29
CA ALA A 98 -1.66 0.38 -7.53
C ALA A 98 -1.94 1.88 -7.53
N ILE A 99 -1.56 2.54 -8.61
CA ILE A 99 -1.87 3.95 -8.88
C ILE A 99 -2.86 4.09 -10.03
N LYS A 100 -3.09 3.02 -10.78
CA LYS A 100 -4.09 2.93 -11.85
C LYS A 100 -4.86 1.62 -11.75
N ALA A 101 -6.11 1.64 -12.15
CA ALA A 101 -6.95 0.47 -12.29
C ALA A 101 -7.78 0.58 -13.55
N ASN A 102 -7.77 -0.49 -14.37
CA ASN A 102 -8.51 -0.56 -15.63
C ASN A 102 -8.23 0.66 -16.55
N GLY A 103 -6.96 1.08 -16.62
CA GLY A 103 -6.51 2.17 -17.47
C GLY A 103 -6.75 3.57 -16.93
N LYS A 104 -7.29 3.71 -15.72
CA LYS A 104 -7.61 5.02 -15.12
C LYS A 104 -6.82 5.25 -13.85
N THR A 105 -6.37 6.48 -13.65
CA THR A 105 -5.78 6.90 -12.37
C THR A 105 -6.81 6.78 -11.25
N LEU A 106 -6.38 6.26 -10.10
CA LEU A 106 -7.25 6.14 -8.93
C LEU A 106 -7.48 7.50 -8.30
N GLY A 107 -8.75 7.84 -8.12
CA GLY A 107 -9.15 9.15 -7.57
C GLY A 107 -9.24 9.14 -6.06
N VAL A 108 -9.04 10.32 -5.47
CA VAL A 108 -9.32 10.60 -4.06
C VAL A 108 -10.84 10.50 -3.84
N GLY A 109 -11.25 9.83 -2.76
CA GLY A 109 -12.67 9.58 -2.50
C GLY A 109 -13.18 8.23 -3.01
N GLY A 110 -12.37 7.52 -3.84
CA GLY A 110 -12.59 6.14 -4.24
C GLY A 110 -11.54 5.25 -3.62
N ARG A 111 -10.90 4.39 -4.42
CA ARG A 111 -9.83 3.49 -3.96
C ARG A 111 -8.44 4.16 -3.90
N GLY A 112 -8.31 5.33 -4.50
CA GLY A 112 -7.05 6.07 -4.58
C GLY A 112 -6.76 6.99 -3.41
N PRO A 113 -5.62 7.63 -3.45
CA PRO A 113 -4.69 7.64 -4.61
C PRO A 113 -3.91 6.36 -4.82
N VAL A 114 -3.78 5.51 -3.80
CA VAL A 114 -3.01 4.26 -3.84
C VAL A 114 -3.86 3.13 -3.28
N TRP A 115 -3.87 2.02 -3.97
CA TRP A 115 -4.62 0.82 -3.59
C TRP A 115 -3.66 -0.37 -3.52
N LEU A 116 -3.54 -0.98 -2.34
CA LEU A 116 -2.76 -2.21 -2.20
C LEU A 116 -3.56 -3.37 -2.77
N VAL A 117 -3.02 -4.02 -3.80
CA VAL A 117 -3.66 -5.14 -4.49
C VAL A 117 -2.69 -6.30 -4.61
N PHE A 118 -3.19 -7.51 -4.38
CA PHE A 118 -2.45 -8.76 -4.56
C PHE A 118 -3.43 -9.87 -4.94
N PRO A 119 -2.96 -10.96 -5.59
CA PRO A 119 -3.84 -12.05 -5.96
C PRO A 119 -4.25 -12.88 -4.74
N PRO A 120 -5.34 -13.68 -4.85
CA PRO A 120 -5.73 -14.63 -3.80
C PRO A 120 -4.57 -15.56 -3.44
N GLY A 121 -4.46 -15.91 -2.16
CA GLY A 121 -3.42 -16.82 -1.67
C GLY A 121 -2.05 -16.17 -1.48
N SER A 122 -1.98 -14.83 -1.41
CA SER A 122 -0.71 -14.10 -1.28
C SER A 122 -0.14 -14.08 0.13
N TYR A 123 -0.90 -14.43 1.16
CA TYR A 123 -0.40 -14.51 2.53
C TYR A 123 -1.10 -15.62 3.31
N ASP A 124 -0.43 -16.12 4.34
CA ASP A 124 -0.96 -17.15 5.22
C ASP A 124 -2.26 -16.69 5.90
N GLY A 125 -3.26 -17.56 5.88
CA GLY A 125 -4.55 -17.26 6.50
C GLY A 125 -5.47 -16.37 5.67
N GLN A 126 -5.06 -15.99 4.45
CA GLN A 126 -5.95 -15.26 3.55
C GLN A 126 -7.15 -16.13 3.19
N SER A 127 -8.35 -15.62 3.46
CA SER A 127 -9.58 -16.25 3.00
C SER A 127 -9.78 -16.00 1.50
N GLU A 128 -10.82 -16.61 0.91
CA GLU A 128 -11.15 -16.42 -0.51
C GLU A 128 -11.65 -15.00 -0.83
N ASN A 129 -11.92 -14.19 0.19
CA ASN A 129 -12.35 -12.80 -0.02
C ASN A 129 -11.14 -11.87 -0.21
N ASP A 130 -11.42 -10.61 -0.48
CA ASP A 130 -10.43 -9.57 -0.74
C ASP A 130 -9.92 -8.86 0.52
N SER A 131 -9.94 -9.54 1.67
CA SER A 131 -9.37 -9.01 2.92
C SER A 131 -7.91 -8.67 2.76
N GLY A 132 -7.49 -7.57 3.34
CA GLY A 132 -6.11 -7.09 3.27
C GLY A 132 -5.84 -6.17 2.11
N LEU A 133 -6.63 -6.18 1.04
CA LEU A 133 -6.54 -5.19 -0.02
C LEU A 133 -6.95 -3.83 0.56
N THR A 134 -6.01 -2.88 0.56
CA THR A 134 -6.15 -1.63 1.29
C THR A 134 -6.38 -0.48 0.34
N TRP A 135 -7.60 0.08 0.37
CA TRP A 135 -7.97 1.26 -0.42
C TRP A 135 -7.42 2.52 0.24
N ALA A 136 -7.09 3.53 -0.56
CA ALA A 136 -6.63 4.82 -0.06
C ALA A 136 -5.52 4.66 0.99
N ALA A 137 -4.56 3.80 0.70
CA ALA A 137 -3.40 3.58 1.57
C ALA A 137 -2.57 4.85 1.64
N PHE A 138 -2.15 5.25 2.84
CA PHE A 138 -1.38 6.48 3.03
C PHE A 138 -0.18 6.32 3.95
N HIS A 139 -0.11 5.25 4.72
CA HIS A 139 0.99 5.04 5.68
C HIS A 139 1.39 3.56 5.71
N ILE A 140 2.68 3.32 5.70
CA ILE A 140 3.25 1.98 5.79
C ILE A 140 4.27 1.99 6.94
N GLU A 141 4.11 1.04 7.86
CA GLU A 141 5.02 0.84 8.98
C GLU A 141 5.69 -0.53 8.85
N VAL A 142 7.02 -0.54 8.97
CA VAL A 142 7.82 -1.77 8.94
C VAL A 142 8.39 -2.00 10.34
N LYS A 143 8.15 -3.20 10.87
CA LYS A 143 8.61 -3.59 12.22
C LYS A 143 9.58 -4.76 12.18
#